data_9cf60d3d9c39bae42e69b178726021db
#
_entry.id   9cf60d3d9c39bae42e69b178726021db
#
_cell.length_a   1.000
_cell.length_b   1.000
_cell.length_c   1.000
_cell.angle_alpha   90.00
_cell.angle_beta   90.00
_cell.angle_gamma   90.00
#
_symmetry.space_group_name_H-M   'P 1'
#
loop_
_entity.id
_entity.type
_entity.pdbx_description
1 polymer ?
#
loop_
_entity_poly.entity_id
_entity_poly.type
_entity_poly.pdbx_seq_one_letter_code
_entity_poly.pdbx_strand_id
1 'polypeptide(L)'
;LDLELFQKNLHTYLTETDSPVTFMCTFNLLAVTDFKSLLEKFLEWRAIYGWYDWKTEDKHRVRFDTPYLRDPIMYDMNILPKEEFMPYMHESLKFLEDNVDDERSDRFTTIEYEKFKRVVDYMENTHYSEEKLIEGRRDFYNFFNEIDDRRETDILSVYPELLDFYKLCQQTSLTNPL
;
A
#
# COMPACT_ATOMS: atom_id res chain seq x y z
N LEU A 1 2.29 -13.81 5.87
CA LEU A 1 3.29 -13.15 6.73
C LEU A 1 2.90 -13.31 8.18
N ASP A 2 3.82 -13.77 9.03
CA ASP A 2 3.64 -13.78 10.48
C ASP A 2 3.94 -12.37 11.02
N LEU A 3 2.89 -11.62 11.30
CA LEU A 3 3.00 -10.21 11.73
C LEU A 3 3.58 -10.09 13.15
N GLU A 4 3.32 -11.04 14.04
CA GLU A 4 3.86 -11.02 15.39
C GLU A 4 5.38 -11.24 15.38
N LEU A 5 5.83 -12.24 14.60
CA LEU A 5 7.25 -12.49 14.40
C LEU A 5 7.94 -11.30 13.72
N PHE A 6 7.30 -10.71 12.73
CA PHE A 6 7.82 -9.51 12.06
C PHE A 6 8.00 -8.35 13.03
N GLN A 7 6.99 -8.03 13.84
CA GLN A 7 7.06 -6.95 14.83
C GLN A 7 8.12 -7.23 15.89
N LYS A 8 8.24 -8.47 16.35
CA LYS A 8 9.29 -8.88 17.29
C LYS A 8 10.68 -8.66 16.71
N ASN A 9 10.89 -9.08 15.47
CA ASN A 9 12.20 -8.91 14.79
C ASN A 9 12.52 -7.43 14.55
N LEU A 10 11.54 -6.63 14.18
CA LEU A 10 11.68 -5.19 14.02
C LEU A 10 12.07 -4.54 15.37
N HIS A 11 11.37 -4.90 16.44
CA HIS A 11 11.71 -4.42 17.78
C HIS A 11 13.15 -4.77 18.16
N THR A 12 13.54 -6.05 18.03
CA THR A 12 14.90 -6.50 18.31
C THR A 12 15.93 -5.70 17.51
N TYR A 13 15.71 -5.55 16.19
CA TYR A 13 16.63 -4.79 15.34
C TYR A 13 16.76 -3.32 15.78
N LEU A 14 15.63 -2.65 16.05
CA LEU A 14 15.61 -1.25 16.44
C LEU A 14 16.10 -1.00 17.88
N THR A 15 16.15 -2.02 18.75
CA THR A 15 16.69 -1.90 20.11
C THR A 15 18.17 -2.27 20.20
N GLU A 16 18.62 -3.22 19.37
CA GLU A 16 20.00 -3.75 19.43
C GLU A 16 20.96 -3.05 18.46
N THR A 17 20.45 -2.23 17.52
CA THR A 17 21.28 -1.49 16.56
C THR A 17 20.93 0.00 16.54
N ASP A 18 21.82 0.83 16.02
CA ASP A 18 21.57 2.26 15.76
C ASP A 18 21.20 2.53 14.29
N SER A 19 21.04 1.48 13.48
CA SER A 19 20.80 1.63 12.05
C SER A 19 19.31 1.95 11.75
N PRO A 20 19.04 2.79 10.75
CA PRO A 20 17.67 3.04 10.31
C PRO A 20 17.09 1.86 9.53
N VAL A 21 15.76 1.77 9.50
CA VAL A 21 14.99 0.83 8.67
C VAL A 21 14.15 1.62 7.68
N THR A 22 14.21 1.23 6.41
CA THR A 22 13.32 1.78 5.38
C THR A 22 12.40 0.69 4.87
N PHE A 23 11.10 0.91 5.00
CA PHE A 23 10.08 0.05 4.44
C PHE A 23 9.80 0.44 2.98
N MET A 24 10.09 -0.46 2.06
CA MET A 24 9.73 -0.29 0.66
C MET A 24 8.29 -0.78 0.48
N CYS A 25 7.33 0.12 0.66
CA CYS A 25 5.90 -0.19 0.50
C CYS A 25 5.55 -0.17 -0.98
N THR A 26 5.81 -1.29 -1.68
CA THR A 26 5.47 -1.42 -3.11
C THR A 26 3.96 -1.37 -3.29
N PHE A 27 3.45 -0.15 -3.51
CA PHE A 27 2.03 0.14 -3.53
C PHE A 27 1.36 -0.50 -4.76
N ASN A 28 0.26 -1.18 -4.53
CA ASN A 28 -0.54 -1.84 -5.55
C ASN A 28 -2.02 -1.85 -5.12
N LEU A 29 -2.90 -2.39 -5.94
CA LEU A 29 -4.34 -2.36 -5.68
C LEU A 29 -4.75 -2.99 -4.33
N LEU A 30 -4.02 -3.98 -3.82
CA LEU A 30 -4.32 -4.60 -2.52
C LEU A 30 -3.95 -3.72 -1.32
N ALA A 31 -3.15 -2.68 -1.52
CA ALA A 31 -2.76 -1.76 -0.46
C ALA A 31 -3.72 -0.57 -0.29
N VAL A 32 -4.64 -0.36 -1.25
CA VAL A 32 -5.47 0.86 -1.33
C VAL A 32 -6.34 1.04 -0.09
N THR A 33 -6.97 -0.02 0.38
CA THR A 33 -8.01 0.06 1.43
C THR A 33 -7.47 0.19 2.84
N ASP A 34 -6.25 -0.34 3.11
CA ASP A 34 -5.69 -0.42 4.48
C ASP A 34 -4.37 0.33 4.66
N PHE A 35 -3.96 1.15 3.69
CA PHE A 35 -2.69 1.87 3.79
C PHE A 35 -2.64 2.84 4.97
N LYS A 36 -3.76 3.43 5.35
CA LYS A 36 -3.86 4.31 6.53
C LYS A 36 -3.46 3.57 7.80
N SER A 37 -3.93 2.33 8.00
CA SER A 37 -3.56 1.53 9.18
C SER A 37 -2.05 1.28 9.25
N LEU A 38 -1.37 1.11 8.10
CA LEU A 38 0.08 1.03 8.06
C LEU A 38 0.74 2.36 8.42
N LEU A 39 0.20 3.50 7.98
CA LEU A 39 0.70 4.82 8.36
C LEU A 39 0.58 5.08 9.87
N GLU A 40 -0.52 4.65 10.49
CA GLU A 40 -0.70 4.70 11.94
C GLU A 40 0.38 3.89 12.66
N LYS A 41 0.72 2.70 12.15
CA LYS A 41 1.82 1.88 12.68
C LYS A 41 3.18 2.56 12.54
N PHE A 42 3.45 3.28 11.46
CA PHE A 42 4.69 4.05 11.35
C PHE A 42 4.80 5.12 12.43
N LEU A 43 3.73 5.83 12.75
CA LEU A 43 3.75 6.81 13.85
C LEU A 43 3.97 6.14 15.21
N GLU A 44 3.33 4.99 15.47
CA GLU A 44 3.57 4.21 16.70
C GLU A 44 5.06 3.81 16.82
N TRP A 45 5.65 3.25 15.76
CA TRP A 45 7.06 2.86 15.76
C TRP A 45 7.99 4.05 15.91
N ARG A 46 7.69 5.19 15.27
CA ARG A 46 8.47 6.42 15.40
C ARG A 46 8.38 7.00 16.81
N ALA A 47 7.22 6.94 17.47
CA ALA A 47 7.08 7.38 18.84
C ALA A 47 7.93 6.55 19.82
N ILE A 48 8.13 5.25 19.53
CA ILE A 48 8.94 4.35 20.36
C ILE A 48 10.43 4.46 20.02
N TYR A 49 10.77 4.51 18.73
CA TYR A 49 12.13 4.42 18.22
C TYR A 49 12.62 5.72 17.58
N GLY A 50 11.93 6.83 17.82
CA GLY A 50 12.34 8.14 17.33
C GLY A 50 13.80 8.42 17.64
N TRP A 51 14.51 8.94 16.64
CA TRP A 51 15.94 9.12 16.72
C TRP A 51 16.37 10.38 15.97
N TYR A 52 17.38 11.04 16.49
CA TYR A 52 17.99 12.20 15.86
C TYR A 52 19.50 12.01 15.79
N ASP A 53 20.05 11.98 14.59
CA ASP A 53 21.51 12.03 14.40
C ASP A 53 21.94 13.46 14.06
N TRP A 54 22.55 14.11 15.02
CA TRP A 54 23.05 15.48 14.86
C TRP A 54 24.16 15.62 13.78
N LYS A 55 24.83 14.51 13.39
CA LYS A 55 25.88 14.51 12.36
C LYS A 55 25.32 14.52 10.95
N THR A 56 24.20 13.85 10.75
CA THR A 56 23.56 13.70 9.44
C THR A 56 22.28 14.52 9.33
N GLU A 57 21.86 15.16 10.42
CA GLU A 57 20.56 15.84 10.56
C GLU A 57 19.36 14.90 10.30
N ASP A 58 19.60 13.60 10.39
CA ASP A 58 18.62 12.58 10.11
C ASP A 58 17.77 12.29 11.35
N LYS A 59 16.47 12.56 11.25
CA LYS A 59 15.55 12.51 12.40
C LYS A 59 14.80 11.16 12.50
N HIS A 60 14.81 10.34 11.44
CA HIS A 60 13.91 9.19 11.36
C HIS A 60 14.67 7.87 11.26
N ARG A 61 14.54 7.02 12.28
CA ARG A 61 15.03 5.63 12.21
C ARG A 61 14.11 4.73 11.42
N VAL A 62 12.81 4.97 11.49
CA VAL A 62 11.79 4.21 10.75
C VAL A 62 11.30 5.09 9.61
N ARG A 63 11.54 4.65 8.38
CA ARG A 63 11.20 5.37 7.16
C ARG A 63 10.38 4.48 6.25
N PHE A 64 9.63 5.08 5.34
CA PHE A 64 9.00 4.33 4.26
C PHE A 64 9.15 5.06 2.92
N ASP A 65 9.03 4.28 1.87
CA ASP A 65 8.93 4.75 0.50
C ASP A 65 7.78 4.04 -0.20
N THR A 66 7.11 4.71 -1.14
CA THR A 66 5.92 4.21 -1.83
C THR A 66 6.15 4.12 -3.34
N PRO A 67 7.07 3.24 -3.81
CA PRO A 67 7.05 2.86 -5.21
C PRO A 67 5.73 2.16 -5.51
N TYR A 68 5.21 2.27 -6.74
CA TYR A 68 3.95 1.66 -7.11
C TYR A 68 4.05 0.82 -8.37
N LEU A 69 3.26 -0.25 -8.42
CA LEU A 69 3.23 -1.20 -9.53
C LEU A 69 2.31 -0.69 -10.63
N ARG A 70 2.80 -0.80 -11.88
CA ARG A 70 2.04 -0.59 -13.12
C ARG A 70 1.97 -1.87 -13.95
N ASP A 71 2.95 -2.72 -13.77
CA ASP A 71 3.07 -4.02 -14.43
C ASP A 71 3.42 -5.10 -13.40
N PRO A 72 2.80 -6.30 -13.52
CA PRO A 72 1.72 -6.60 -14.45
C PRO A 72 0.43 -5.85 -14.11
N ILE A 73 -0.39 -5.55 -15.13
CA ILE A 73 -1.58 -4.70 -15.03
C ILE A 73 -2.57 -5.15 -13.95
N MET A 74 -2.64 -6.44 -13.66
CA MET A 74 -3.52 -7.00 -12.61
C MET A 74 -3.20 -6.51 -11.20
N TYR A 75 -2.03 -5.89 -10.98
CA TYR A 75 -1.67 -5.25 -9.70
C TYR A 75 -1.81 -3.74 -9.72
N ASP A 76 -2.08 -3.14 -10.89
CA ASP A 76 -2.24 -1.69 -10.98
C ASP A 76 -3.55 -1.25 -10.31
N MET A 77 -3.44 -0.27 -9.41
CA MET A 77 -4.61 0.28 -8.72
C MET A 77 -5.64 0.94 -9.66
N ASN A 78 -5.24 1.28 -10.89
CA ASN A 78 -6.15 1.92 -11.86
C ASN A 78 -7.15 0.96 -12.51
N ILE A 79 -7.10 -0.35 -12.21
CA ILE A 79 -8.17 -1.28 -12.61
C ILE A 79 -9.34 -1.30 -11.61
N LEU A 80 -9.14 -0.71 -10.40
CA LEU A 80 -10.19 -0.55 -9.40
C LEU A 80 -11.23 0.50 -9.86
N PRO A 81 -12.51 0.35 -9.47
CA PRO A 81 -13.51 1.39 -9.61
C PRO A 81 -13.15 2.63 -8.78
N LYS A 82 -12.80 3.74 -9.45
CA LYS A 82 -12.29 4.94 -8.75
C LYS A 82 -13.28 5.53 -7.75
N GLU A 83 -14.56 5.56 -8.10
CA GLU A 83 -15.61 6.12 -7.23
C GLU A 83 -15.65 5.43 -5.87
N GLU A 84 -15.34 4.15 -5.83
CA GLU A 84 -15.36 3.33 -4.63
C GLU A 84 -14.04 3.41 -3.85
N PHE A 85 -12.89 3.42 -4.54
CA PHE A 85 -11.57 3.25 -3.91
C PHE A 85 -10.78 4.55 -3.71
N MET A 86 -11.04 5.64 -4.47
CA MET A 86 -10.39 6.93 -4.24
C MET A 86 -10.60 7.51 -2.83
N PRO A 87 -11.75 7.34 -2.17
CA PRO A 87 -11.93 7.81 -0.79
C PRO A 87 -10.87 7.28 0.18
N TYR A 88 -10.45 6.01 0.08
CA TYR A 88 -9.39 5.43 0.90
C TYR A 88 -8.03 6.09 0.65
N MET A 89 -7.74 6.40 -0.63
CA MET A 89 -6.51 7.09 -1.00
C MET A 89 -6.46 8.52 -0.45
N HIS A 90 -7.57 9.24 -0.55
CA HIS A 90 -7.68 10.60 0.00
C HIS A 90 -7.62 10.60 1.52
N GLU A 91 -8.24 9.62 2.19
CA GLU A 91 -8.15 9.49 3.65
C GLU A 91 -6.71 9.24 4.11
N SER A 92 -5.99 8.35 3.43
CA SER A 92 -4.57 8.08 3.70
C SER A 92 -3.70 9.30 3.46
N LEU A 93 -3.93 10.02 2.35
CA LEU A 93 -3.20 11.25 2.03
C LEU A 93 -3.47 12.34 3.06
N LYS A 94 -4.72 12.52 3.46
CA LYS A 94 -5.12 13.48 4.49
C LYS A 94 -4.49 13.14 5.84
N PHE A 95 -4.47 11.86 6.20
CA PHE A 95 -3.80 11.41 7.43
C PHE A 95 -2.30 11.73 7.41
N LEU A 96 -1.62 11.51 6.27
CA LEU A 96 -0.23 11.92 6.11
C LEU A 96 -0.07 13.43 6.28
N GLU A 97 -0.86 14.22 5.56
CA GLU A 97 -0.82 15.69 5.60
C GLU A 97 -0.97 16.23 7.03
N ASP A 98 -1.93 15.69 7.78
CA ASP A 98 -2.21 16.11 9.16
C ASP A 98 -1.08 15.73 10.14
N ASN A 99 -0.18 14.84 9.75
CA ASN A 99 0.91 14.33 10.58
C ASN A 99 2.31 14.64 10.03
N VAL A 100 2.43 15.55 9.05
CA VAL A 100 3.73 16.04 8.57
C VAL A 100 4.31 17.07 9.53
N ASP A 101 5.56 16.85 9.93
CA ASP A 101 6.36 17.84 10.67
C ASP A 101 7.84 17.46 10.53
N ASP A 102 8.56 18.13 9.64
CA ASP A 102 9.97 17.86 9.35
C ASP A 102 10.90 18.17 10.55
N GLU A 103 10.41 18.88 11.57
CA GLU A 103 11.18 19.17 12.77
C GLU A 103 11.12 18.07 13.83
N ARG A 104 10.20 17.11 13.68
CA ARG A 104 9.93 16.06 14.66
C ARG A 104 10.28 14.69 14.13
N SER A 105 10.96 13.87 14.95
CA SER A 105 11.33 12.48 14.63
C SER A 105 10.16 11.48 14.69
N ASP A 106 9.05 11.85 15.35
CA ASP A 106 7.86 11.03 15.51
C ASP A 106 6.75 11.37 14.50
N ARG A 107 7.04 12.22 13.50
CA ARG A 107 6.11 12.64 12.45
C ARG A 107 6.58 12.22 11.07
N PHE A 108 5.71 12.37 10.07
CA PHE A 108 6.08 12.17 8.67
C PHE A 108 6.87 13.37 8.15
N THR A 109 7.63 13.12 7.08
CA THR A 109 8.35 14.17 6.36
C THR A 109 7.53 14.67 5.18
N THR A 110 7.78 15.92 4.77
CA THR A 110 7.25 16.47 3.52
C THR A 110 7.58 15.57 2.33
N ILE A 111 8.77 14.95 2.31
CA ILE A 111 9.19 14.03 1.22
C ILE A 111 8.28 12.79 1.17
N GLU A 112 7.94 12.19 2.30
CA GLU A 112 7.05 11.03 2.36
C GLU A 112 5.63 11.38 1.89
N TYR A 113 5.12 12.52 2.33
CA TYR A 113 3.84 13.06 1.87
C TYR A 113 3.83 13.27 0.34
N GLU A 114 4.83 13.95 -0.21
CA GLU A 114 4.92 14.22 -1.64
C GLU A 114 5.08 12.93 -2.48
N LYS A 115 5.77 11.93 -1.93
CA LYS A 115 5.89 10.62 -2.58
C LYS A 115 4.54 9.90 -2.64
N PHE A 116 3.80 9.87 -1.55
CA PHE A 116 2.48 9.23 -1.54
C PHE A 116 1.46 10.05 -2.34
N LYS A 117 1.52 11.37 -2.27
CA LYS A 117 0.69 12.24 -3.11
C LYS A 117 0.81 11.89 -4.60
N ARG A 118 2.03 11.60 -5.10
CA ARG A 118 2.22 11.14 -6.49
C ARG A 118 1.52 9.82 -6.79
N VAL A 119 1.40 8.92 -5.80
CA VAL A 119 0.64 7.67 -5.95
C VAL A 119 -0.86 7.97 -6.08
N VAL A 120 -1.36 8.88 -5.24
CA VAL A 120 -2.77 9.34 -5.31
C VAL A 120 -3.04 10.04 -6.64
N ASP A 121 -2.20 10.99 -7.03
CA ASP A 121 -2.30 11.71 -8.31
C ASP A 121 -2.25 10.73 -9.51
N TYR A 122 -1.46 9.66 -9.42
CA TYR A 122 -1.41 8.63 -10.46
C TYR A 122 -2.74 7.90 -10.58
N MET A 123 -3.33 7.47 -9.46
CA MET A 123 -4.64 6.81 -9.49
C MET A 123 -5.74 7.77 -9.96
N GLU A 124 -5.73 9.01 -9.51
CA GLU A 124 -6.75 10.01 -9.82
C GLU A 124 -6.76 10.39 -11.31
N ASN A 125 -5.57 10.61 -11.89
CA ASN A 125 -5.42 11.18 -13.23
C ASN A 125 -5.22 10.14 -14.35
N THR A 126 -4.99 8.86 -14.02
CA THR A 126 -4.85 7.82 -15.04
C THR A 126 -6.22 7.30 -15.46
N HIS A 127 -6.50 7.34 -16.75
CA HIS A 127 -7.73 6.79 -17.34
C HIS A 127 -7.35 5.69 -18.33
N TYR A 128 -7.71 4.46 -18.00
CA TYR A 128 -7.51 3.32 -18.89
C TYR A 128 -8.66 3.20 -19.90
N SER A 129 -8.33 2.71 -21.09
CA SER A 129 -9.35 2.30 -22.07
C SER A 129 -10.14 1.10 -21.52
N GLU A 130 -11.34 0.90 -22.06
CA GLU A 130 -12.16 -0.25 -21.68
C GLU A 130 -11.43 -1.59 -21.91
N GLU A 131 -10.71 -1.71 -23.03
CA GLU A 131 -9.89 -2.89 -23.34
C GLU A 131 -8.85 -3.17 -22.25
N LYS A 132 -8.15 -2.14 -21.80
CA LYS A 132 -7.13 -2.25 -20.75
C LYS A 132 -7.74 -2.59 -19.39
N LEU A 133 -8.91 -2.06 -19.07
CA LEU A 133 -9.66 -2.44 -17.85
C LEU A 133 -10.12 -3.90 -17.91
N ILE A 134 -10.62 -4.34 -19.06
CA ILE A 134 -11.02 -5.75 -19.27
C ILE A 134 -9.81 -6.66 -19.08
N GLU A 135 -8.68 -6.37 -19.71
CA GLU A 135 -7.44 -7.12 -19.56
C GLU A 135 -7.02 -7.25 -18.09
N GLY A 136 -6.85 -6.12 -17.40
CA GLY A 136 -6.38 -6.10 -16.02
C GLY A 136 -7.34 -6.80 -15.04
N ARG A 137 -8.65 -6.61 -15.19
CA ARG A 137 -9.66 -7.24 -14.33
C ARG A 137 -9.79 -8.74 -14.59
N ARG A 138 -9.75 -9.16 -15.86
CA ARG A 138 -9.72 -10.57 -16.22
C ARG A 138 -8.50 -11.26 -15.65
N ASP A 139 -7.33 -10.66 -15.84
CA ASP A 139 -6.06 -11.22 -15.38
C ASP A 139 -5.98 -11.26 -13.85
N PHE A 140 -6.53 -10.26 -13.16
CA PHE A 140 -6.68 -10.26 -11.70
C PHE A 140 -7.48 -11.47 -11.22
N TYR A 141 -8.69 -11.67 -11.76
CA TYR A 141 -9.52 -12.81 -11.37
C TYR A 141 -8.84 -14.15 -11.64
N ASN A 142 -8.34 -14.35 -12.85
CA ASN A 142 -7.72 -15.60 -13.25
C ASN A 142 -6.49 -15.93 -12.38
N PHE A 143 -5.67 -14.92 -12.08
CA PHE A 143 -4.48 -15.10 -11.27
C PHE A 143 -4.80 -15.46 -9.82
N PHE A 144 -5.70 -14.72 -9.17
CA PHE A 144 -6.02 -14.99 -7.76
C PHE A 144 -6.86 -16.24 -7.59
N ASN A 145 -7.79 -16.53 -8.49
CA ASN A 145 -8.52 -17.80 -8.49
C ASN A 145 -7.57 -19.00 -8.61
N GLU A 146 -6.60 -18.95 -9.51
CA GLU A 146 -5.60 -20.01 -9.66
C GLU A 146 -4.68 -20.15 -8.43
N ILE A 147 -4.29 -19.05 -7.80
CA ILE A 147 -3.49 -19.10 -6.56
C ILE A 147 -4.30 -19.72 -5.43
N ASP A 148 -5.54 -19.29 -5.25
CA ASP A 148 -6.41 -19.78 -4.19
C ASP A 148 -6.66 -21.28 -4.35
N ASP A 149 -6.95 -21.76 -5.57
CA ASP A 149 -7.11 -23.18 -5.88
C ASP A 149 -5.85 -24.00 -5.56
N ARG A 150 -4.66 -23.50 -5.95
CA ARG A 150 -3.39 -24.21 -5.74
C ARG A 150 -2.89 -24.21 -4.32
N ARG A 151 -3.20 -23.17 -3.55
CA ARG A 151 -2.68 -22.96 -2.20
C ARG A 151 -3.72 -23.20 -1.11
N GLU A 152 -4.94 -23.55 -1.49
CA GLU A 152 -6.07 -23.70 -0.58
C GLU A 152 -6.25 -22.43 0.27
N THR A 153 -6.14 -21.26 -0.39
CA THR A 153 -6.34 -19.94 0.22
C THR A 153 -7.63 -19.30 -0.30
N ASP A 154 -7.99 -18.16 0.22
CA ASP A 154 -9.11 -17.34 -0.23
C ASP A 154 -8.74 -15.86 -0.08
N ILE A 155 -8.55 -15.17 -1.19
CA ILE A 155 -8.23 -13.74 -1.21
C ILE A 155 -9.27 -12.91 -0.46
N LEU A 156 -10.55 -13.27 -0.54
CA LEU A 156 -11.63 -12.53 0.12
C LEU A 156 -11.67 -12.75 1.63
N SER A 157 -11.04 -13.80 2.15
CA SER A 157 -10.84 -13.96 3.59
C SER A 157 -9.82 -12.96 4.15
N VAL A 158 -8.90 -12.47 3.30
CA VAL A 158 -7.86 -11.48 3.66
C VAL A 158 -8.29 -10.06 3.30
N TYR A 159 -9.00 -9.89 2.18
CA TYR A 159 -9.43 -8.60 1.64
C TYR A 159 -10.96 -8.61 1.38
N PRO A 160 -11.79 -8.70 2.43
CA PRO A 160 -13.25 -8.79 2.27
C PRO A 160 -13.85 -7.56 1.58
N GLU A 161 -13.20 -6.40 1.68
CA GLU A 161 -13.59 -5.15 1.03
C GLU A 161 -13.47 -5.19 -0.49
N LEU A 162 -12.71 -6.14 -1.04
CA LEU A 162 -12.60 -6.33 -2.50
C LEU A 162 -13.73 -7.19 -3.09
N LEU A 163 -14.73 -7.62 -2.31
CA LEU A 163 -15.76 -8.56 -2.75
C LEU A 163 -16.47 -8.12 -4.04
N ASP A 164 -16.91 -6.88 -4.12
CA ASP A 164 -17.66 -6.40 -5.28
C ASP A 164 -16.73 -6.18 -6.49
N PHE A 165 -15.52 -5.71 -6.26
CA PHE A 165 -14.49 -5.67 -7.30
C PHE A 165 -14.13 -7.07 -7.81
N TYR A 166 -13.97 -8.06 -6.93
CA TYR A 166 -13.68 -9.44 -7.31
C TYR A 166 -14.79 -10.04 -8.18
N LYS A 167 -16.07 -9.80 -7.82
CA LYS A 167 -17.22 -10.22 -8.65
C LYS A 167 -17.22 -9.54 -10.02
N LEU A 168 -16.88 -8.24 -10.07
CA LEU A 168 -16.73 -7.52 -11.35
C LEU A 168 -15.66 -8.16 -12.22
N CYS A 169 -14.51 -8.51 -11.63
CA CYS A 169 -13.42 -9.19 -12.32
C CYS A 169 -13.83 -10.59 -12.82
N GLN A 170 -14.56 -11.35 -12.02
CA GLN A 170 -15.10 -12.66 -12.38
C GLN A 170 -16.03 -12.56 -13.60
N GLN A 171 -16.98 -11.63 -13.57
CA GLN A 171 -17.89 -11.39 -14.69
C GLN A 171 -17.12 -10.98 -15.96
N THR A 172 -16.12 -10.12 -15.79
CA THR A 172 -15.25 -9.69 -16.90
C THR A 172 -14.50 -10.87 -17.52
N SER A 173 -13.97 -11.78 -16.69
CA SER A 173 -13.28 -12.99 -17.17
C SER A 173 -14.23 -13.95 -17.92
N LEU A 174 -15.45 -14.15 -17.42
CA LEU A 174 -16.45 -15.02 -18.06
C LEU A 174 -16.92 -14.48 -19.41
N THR A 175 -17.00 -13.16 -19.55
CA THR A 175 -17.48 -12.52 -20.80
C THR A 175 -16.35 -12.27 -21.82
N ASN A 176 -15.10 -12.27 -21.39
CA ASN A 176 -13.92 -12.03 -22.23
C ASN A 176 -12.82 -13.09 -21.93
N PRO A 177 -13.07 -14.37 -22.29
CA PRO A 177 -12.08 -15.43 -22.05
C PRO A 177 -10.78 -15.16 -22.83
N LEU A 178 -9.68 -15.77 -22.38
CA LEU A 178 -8.36 -15.71 -23.04
C LEU A 178 -8.40 -16.35 -24.43
#